data_c5f49f49badb8b4408d2c11ccd29dced
#
_entry.id   c5f49f49badb8b4408d2c11ccd29dced
#
_cell.length_a   1.000
_cell.length_b   1.000
_cell.length_c   1.000
_cell.angle_alpha   90.00
_cell.angle_beta   90.00
_cell.angle_gamma   90.00
#
_symmetry.space_group_name_H-M   'P 1'
#
loop_
_entity.id
_entity.type
_entity.pdbx_description
1 polymer ?
#
loop_
_entity_poly.entity_id
_entity_poly.type
_entity_poly.pdbx_seq_one_letter_code
_entity_poly.pdbx_strand_id
1 'polypeptide(L)'
;MLHYLHLANVGPAPEIEMELAPRLNLITGDNGLGKSFLLDVAWWALTRRWPHDLNSALTSGYAAKPNDPRRPATIEFVVDSKTKPVEYQSKYSAPDEAWIGKQGRPWMPGLVLYAHSDGGFSVWDPHRNYWKKRGNVDVQERLPGYVFSPKDVWD
;
A
#
# COMPACT_ATOMS: atom_id res chain seq x y z
N MET A 1 1.98 -12.88 3.91
CA MET A 1 2.32 -11.87 4.93
C MET A 1 3.46 -11.04 4.40
N LEU A 2 3.59 -9.77 4.81
CA LEU A 2 4.75 -8.93 4.50
C LEU A 2 5.88 -9.30 5.48
N HIS A 3 7.04 -9.71 4.96
CA HIS A 3 8.19 -10.16 5.76
C HIS A 3 9.30 -9.11 5.85
N TYR A 4 9.44 -8.33 4.80
CA TYR A 4 10.55 -7.41 4.64
C TYR A 4 10.09 -6.18 3.87
N LEU A 5 10.61 -5.04 4.24
CA LEU A 5 10.42 -3.77 3.57
C LEU A 5 11.72 -2.98 3.59
N HIS A 6 12.17 -2.55 2.41
CA HIS A 6 13.32 -1.68 2.25
C HIS A 6 12.97 -0.50 1.36
N LEU A 7 13.30 0.69 1.83
CA LEU A 7 13.05 1.96 1.18
C LEU A 7 14.37 2.70 1.00
N ALA A 8 14.71 3.09 -0.21
CA ALA A 8 15.88 3.90 -0.48
C ALA A 8 15.49 5.20 -1.19
N ASN A 9 15.96 6.32 -0.67
CA ASN A 9 15.65 7.68 -1.15
C ASN A 9 14.14 8.00 -1.15
N VAL A 10 13.39 7.47 -0.19
CA VAL A 10 11.96 7.72 -0.04
C VAL A 10 11.55 7.63 1.43
N GLY A 11 10.73 8.57 1.90
CA GLY A 11 10.24 8.59 3.27
C GLY A 11 11.10 9.42 4.24
N PRO A 12 10.93 9.23 5.55
CA PRO A 12 11.50 10.10 6.58
C PRO A 12 13.01 9.99 6.76
N ALA A 13 13.63 8.94 6.23
CA ALA A 13 15.07 8.74 6.26
C ALA A 13 15.61 8.41 4.86
N PRO A 14 16.91 8.62 4.60
CA PRO A 14 17.52 8.29 3.31
C PRO A 14 17.39 6.81 2.93
N GLU A 15 17.38 5.95 3.95
CA GLU A 15 17.24 4.51 3.82
C GLU A 15 16.51 3.97 5.06
N ILE A 16 15.58 3.05 4.83
CA ILE A 16 14.81 2.37 5.89
C ILE A 16 14.76 0.90 5.53
N GLU A 17 15.16 0.07 6.47
CA GLU A 17 15.11 -1.39 6.33
C GLU A 17 14.37 -1.99 7.53
N MET A 18 13.43 -2.88 7.28
CA MET A 18 12.62 -3.52 8.31
C MET A 18 12.40 -5.00 8.00
N GLU A 19 12.77 -5.85 8.93
CA GLU A 19 12.29 -7.23 9.01
C GLU A 19 11.01 -7.27 9.85
N LEU A 20 9.98 -7.92 9.35
CA LEU A 20 8.67 -7.96 9.97
C LEU A 20 8.38 -9.33 10.57
N ALA A 21 8.00 -9.36 11.83
CA ALA A 21 7.59 -10.56 12.53
C ALA A 21 6.23 -11.08 12.02
N PRO A 22 5.96 -12.40 12.16
CA PRO A 22 4.78 -13.04 11.58
C PRO A 22 3.42 -12.54 12.08
N ARG A 23 3.34 -12.00 13.28
CA ARG A 23 2.05 -11.70 13.93
C ARG A 23 1.90 -10.27 14.40
N LEU A 24 2.92 -9.75 15.08
CA LEU A 24 2.85 -8.44 15.71
C LEU A 24 4.16 -7.69 15.47
N ASN A 25 4.03 -6.47 14.94
CA ASN A 25 5.12 -5.53 14.80
C ASN A 25 4.71 -4.22 15.48
N LEU A 26 5.53 -3.74 16.40
CA LEU A 26 5.30 -2.49 17.09
C LEU A 26 6.28 -1.42 16.57
N ILE A 27 5.74 -0.42 15.89
CA ILE A 27 6.52 0.73 15.41
C ILE A 27 6.33 1.88 16.37
N THR A 28 7.40 2.24 17.10
CA THR A 28 7.41 3.31 18.10
C THR A 28 8.27 4.48 17.62
N GLY A 29 8.10 5.62 18.23
CA GLY A 29 8.84 6.85 17.93
C GLY A 29 7.97 8.09 18.11
N ASP A 30 8.59 9.26 18.08
CA ASP A 30 7.91 10.54 18.26
C ASP A 30 6.95 10.84 17.09
N ASN A 31 6.03 11.77 17.32
CA ASN A 31 5.11 12.21 16.29
C ASN A 31 5.87 12.90 15.16
N GLY A 32 5.43 12.66 13.92
CA GLY A 32 6.07 13.22 12.73
C GLY A 32 7.24 12.41 12.17
N LEU A 33 7.70 11.35 12.83
CA LEU A 33 8.82 10.51 12.34
C LEU A 33 8.42 9.49 11.27
N GLY A 34 7.26 9.67 10.63
CA GLY A 34 6.89 8.88 9.45
C GLY A 34 6.32 7.47 9.73
N LYS A 35 5.84 7.19 10.96
CA LYS A 35 5.21 5.89 11.28
C LYS A 35 4.01 5.60 10.36
N SER A 36 3.12 6.58 10.17
CA SER A 36 1.97 6.43 9.27
C SER A 36 2.40 6.26 7.81
N PHE A 37 3.46 6.95 7.38
CA PHE A 37 4.04 6.77 6.06
C PHE A 37 4.50 5.31 5.82
N LEU A 38 5.12 4.68 6.81
CA LEU A 38 5.51 3.27 6.70
C LEU A 38 4.31 2.33 6.56
N LEU A 39 3.20 2.64 7.24
CA LEU A 39 1.94 1.89 7.08
C LEU A 39 1.30 2.13 5.71
N ASP A 40 1.34 3.36 5.18
CA ASP A 40 0.89 3.67 3.81
C ASP A 40 1.70 2.88 2.76
N VAL A 41 3.03 2.80 2.94
CA VAL A 41 3.88 2.00 2.06
C VAL A 41 3.59 0.50 2.20
N ALA A 42 3.37 -0.01 3.41
CA ALA A 42 3.00 -1.40 3.64
C ALA A 42 1.64 -1.74 2.99
N TRP A 43 0.65 -0.86 3.12
CA TRP A 43 -0.62 -0.98 2.39
C TRP A 43 -0.40 -1.02 0.88
N TRP A 44 0.39 -0.07 0.33
CA TRP A 44 0.70 -0.04 -1.10
C TRP A 44 1.45 -1.30 -1.56
N ALA A 45 2.41 -1.80 -0.79
CA ALA A 45 3.13 -3.03 -1.09
C ALA A 45 2.17 -4.22 -1.28
N LEU A 46 1.13 -4.31 -0.45
CA LEU A 46 0.15 -5.41 -0.46
C LEU A 46 -0.97 -5.23 -1.49
N THR A 47 -1.35 -3.99 -1.83
CA THR A 47 -2.51 -3.70 -2.67
C THR A 47 -2.17 -3.12 -4.03
N ARG A 48 -0.98 -2.52 -4.18
CA ARG A 48 -0.50 -1.75 -5.34
C ARG A 48 -1.34 -0.50 -5.64
N ARG A 49 -1.99 0.03 -4.61
CA ARG A 49 -2.79 1.27 -4.66
C ARG A 49 -2.48 2.13 -3.45
N TRP A 50 -2.29 3.41 -3.65
CA TRP A 50 -2.20 4.35 -2.52
C TRP A 50 -3.60 4.65 -1.98
N PRO A 51 -3.78 4.84 -0.67
CA PRO A 51 -5.10 5.15 -0.11
C PRO A 51 -5.73 6.39 -0.71
N HIS A 52 -4.97 7.47 -0.87
CA HIS A 52 -5.45 8.74 -1.44
C HIS A 52 -5.90 8.62 -2.91
N ASP A 53 -5.28 7.74 -3.70
CA ASP A 53 -5.70 7.48 -5.10
C ASP A 53 -7.07 6.81 -5.18
N LEU A 54 -7.47 6.11 -4.13
CA LEU A 54 -8.78 5.44 -4.03
C LEU A 54 -9.86 6.34 -3.45
N ASN A 55 -9.48 7.24 -2.56
CA ASN A 55 -10.39 8.24 -1.97
C ASN A 55 -9.65 9.57 -1.75
N SER A 56 -9.89 10.53 -2.62
CA SER A 56 -9.28 11.86 -2.57
C SER A 56 -9.76 12.74 -1.40
N ALA A 57 -10.77 12.31 -0.64
CA ALA A 57 -11.19 12.98 0.57
C ALA A 57 -10.29 12.73 1.78
N LEU A 58 -9.34 11.77 1.66
CA LEU A 58 -8.31 11.56 2.68
C LEU A 58 -7.32 12.73 2.73
N THR A 59 -6.85 13.03 3.93
CA THR A 59 -5.77 14.00 4.18
C THR A 59 -4.39 13.35 4.31
N SER A 60 -4.33 12.02 4.14
CA SER A 60 -3.14 11.17 4.26
C SER A 60 -3.11 10.12 3.14
N GLY A 61 -2.13 9.23 3.16
CA GLY A 61 -2.07 8.11 2.21
C GLY A 61 -1.71 8.49 0.78
N TYR A 62 -1.02 9.62 0.60
CA TYR A 62 -0.52 10.08 -0.69
C TYR A 62 0.55 9.16 -1.27
N ALA A 63 0.67 9.13 -2.58
CA ALA A 63 1.74 8.42 -3.25
C ALA A 63 3.11 8.92 -2.77
N ALA A 64 3.96 7.99 -2.34
CA ALA A 64 5.32 8.32 -1.94
C ALA A 64 6.13 8.88 -3.12
N LYS A 65 6.97 9.87 -2.85
CA LYS A 65 7.87 10.47 -3.84
C LYS A 65 9.32 10.39 -3.36
N PRO A 66 10.29 10.43 -4.28
CA PRO A 66 11.70 10.50 -3.91
C PRO A 66 12.02 11.74 -3.06
N ASN A 67 12.90 11.57 -2.07
CA ASN A 67 13.42 12.68 -1.26
C ASN A 67 14.34 13.60 -2.08
N ASP A 68 15.20 13.00 -2.90
CA ASP A 68 16.02 13.72 -3.89
C ASP A 68 15.65 13.22 -5.29
N PRO A 69 14.97 14.03 -6.12
CA PRO A 69 14.54 13.61 -7.46
C PRO A 69 15.70 13.34 -8.43
N ARG A 70 16.93 13.75 -8.09
CA ARG A 70 18.14 13.47 -8.89
C ARG A 70 18.75 12.10 -8.61
N ARG A 71 18.29 11.41 -7.58
CA ARG A 71 18.78 10.10 -7.17
C ARG A 71 17.73 9.02 -7.41
N PRO A 72 18.13 7.79 -7.78
CA PRO A 72 17.20 6.69 -7.85
C PRO A 72 16.48 6.48 -6.51
N ALA A 73 15.20 6.16 -6.59
CA ALA A 73 14.40 5.75 -5.42
C ALA A 73 13.82 4.36 -5.63
N THR A 74 13.89 3.52 -4.61
CA THR A 74 13.39 2.14 -4.66
C THR A 74 12.53 1.81 -3.45
N ILE A 75 11.52 0.97 -3.69
CA ILE A 75 10.73 0.28 -2.68
C ILE A 75 10.86 -1.22 -2.97
N GLU A 76 11.44 -1.96 -2.03
CA GLU A 76 11.62 -3.40 -2.09
C GLU A 76 10.85 -4.06 -0.97
N PHE A 77 10.22 -5.17 -1.24
CA PHE A 77 9.47 -5.89 -0.23
C PHE A 77 9.33 -7.37 -0.55
N VAL A 78 9.19 -8.18 0.50
CA VAL A 78 9.01 -9.62 0.41
C VAL A 78 7.68 -10.02 1.03
N VAL A 79 6.90 -10.80 0.30
CA VAL A 79 5.57 -11.26 0.71
C VAL A 79 5.42 -12.75 0.51
N ASP A 80 4.59 -13.38 1.33
CA ASP A 80 4.20 -14.78 1.13
C ASP A 80 3.55 -15.00 -0.24
N SER A 81 3.77 -16.17 -0.75
CA SER A 81 2.97 -16.76 -1.82
C SER A 81 2.53 -18.18 -1.42
N LYS A 82 1.90 -18.90 -2.36
CA LYS A 82 1.44 -20.28 -2.10
C LYS A 82 2.59 -21.27 -1.84
N THR A 83 3.76 -21.02 -2.37
CA THR A 83 4.88 -21.96 -2.34
C THR A 83 6.10 -21.44 -1.59
N LYS A 84 6.53 -20.22 -1.87
CA LYS A 84 7.68 -19.57 -1.27
C LYS A 84 7.50 -18.05 -1.26
N PRO A 85 8.16 -17.30 -0.37
CA PRO A 85 8.15 -15.85 -0.41
C PRO A 85 8.57 -15.31 -1.78
N VAL A 86 7.95 -14.21 -2.18
CA VAL A 86 8.22 -13.53 -3.45
C VAL A 86 8.74 -12.14 -3.17
N GLU A 87 9.86 -11.82 -3.82
CA GLU A 87 10.47 -10.51 -3.77
C GLU A 87 9.86 -9.60 -4.85
N TYR A 88 9.62 -8.37 -4.45
CA TYR A 88 9.17 -7.29 -5.31
C TYR A 88 10.14 -6.12 -5.19
N GLN A 89 10.48 -5.54 -6.33
CA GLN A 89 11.23 -4.30 -6.40
C GLN A 89 10.46 -3.33 -7.29
N SER A 90 10.33 -2.10 -6.84
CA SER A 90 9.76 -1.00 -7.61
C SER A 90 10.70 0.18 -7.60
N LYS A 91 10.85 0.82 -8.76
CA LYS A 91 11.65 2.03 -8.96
C LYS A 91 10.74 3.18 -9.31
N TYR A 92 11.04 4.36 -8.82
CA TYR A 92 10.28 5.55 -9.18
C TYR A 92 10.68 6.03 -10.58
N SER A 93 9.67 6.21 -11.44
CA SER A 93 9.82 6.84 -12.75
C SER A 93 9.38 8.29 -12.66
N ALA A 94 10.33 9.21 -12.80
CA ALA A 94 10.02 10.65 -12.78
C ALA A 94 9.15 11.09 -13.97
N PRO A 95 9.35 10.59 -15.21
CA PRO A 95 8.47 10.92 -16.33
C PRO A 95 7.03 10.50 -16.16
N ASP A 96 6.79 9.34 -15.51
CA ASP A 96 5.46 8.77 -15.31
C ASP A 96 4.86 9.18 -13.95
N GLU A 97 5.63 9.85 -13.10
CA GLU A 97 5.29 10.13 -11.69
C GLU A 97 4.76 8.90 -10.92
N ALA A 98 5.32 7.71 -11.21
CA ALA A 98 4.80 6.44 -10.75
C ALA A 98 5.89 5.46 -10.33
N TRP A 99 5.50 4.52 -9.45
CA TRP A 99 6.33 3.39 -9.05
C TRP A 99 6.20 2.26 -10.05
N ILE A 100 7.29 1.98 -10.79
CA ILE A 100 7.35 0.94 -11.82
C ILE A 100 8.09 -0.28 -11.26
N GLY A 101 7.57 -1.46 -11.55
CA GLY A 101 8.18 -2.72 -11.14
C GLY A 101 7.35 -3.92 -11.59
N LYS A 102 7.54 -5.05 -10.92
CA LYS A 102 6.78 -6.27 -11.17
C LYS A 102 5.28 -5.98 -11.14
N GLN A 103 4.61 -6.29 -12.24
CA GLN A 103 3.18 -6.03 -12.37
C GLN A 103 2.33 -6.93 -11.46
N GLY A 104 1.15 -6.43 -11.14
CA GLY A 104 0.21 -7.09 -10.26
C GLY A 104 0.52 -6.90 -8.78
N ARG A 105 -0.48 -7.16 -7.97
CA ARG A 105 -0.36 -7.16 -6.51
C ARG A 105 0.06 -8.53 -6.01
N PRO A 106 0.61 -8.63 -4.79
CA PRO A 106 0.81 -9.91 -4.14
C PRO A 106 -0.50 -10.70 -4.01
N TRP A 107 -0.41 -12.00 -4.19
CA TRP A 107 -1.56 -12.90 -4.00
C TRP A 107 -1.97 -13.00 -2.53
N MET A 108 -1.00 -12.99 -1.64
CA MET A 108 -1.16 -13.05 -0.19
C MET A 108 -0.63 -11.76 0.46
N PRO A 109 -1.19 -11.30 1.56
CA PRO A 109 -2.35 -11.83 2.26
C PRO A 109 -3.66 -11.57 1.50
N GLY A 110 -4.68 -12.35 1.82
CA GLY A 110 -6.00 -12.18 1.24
C GLY A 110 -6.66 -10.87 1.68
N LEU A 111 -6.96 -10.74 2.97
CA LEU A 111 -7.57 -9.55 3.55
C LEU A 111 -6.49 -8.63 4.09
N VAL A 112 -6.58 -7.34 3.78
CA VAL A 112 -5.78 -6.27 4.38
C VAL A 112 -6.72 -5.22 4.95
N LEU A 113 -6.49 -4.86 6.21
CA LEU A 113 -7.20 -3.80 6.91
C LEU A 113 -6.18 -2.73 7.33
N TYR A 114 -6.53 -1.47 7.13
CA TYR A 114 -5.70 -0.36 7.55
C TYR A 114 -6.55 0.73 8.21
N ALA A 115 -6.35 0.95 9.50
CA ALA A 115 -6.94 2.07 10.23
C ALA A 115 -6.00 3.27 10.12
N HIS A 116 -6.45 4.35 9.50
CA HIS A 116 -5.67 5.57 9.31
C HIS A 116 -5.60 6.41 10.58
N SER A 117 -4.52 7.17 10.72
CA SER A 117 -4.31 8.04 11.89
C SER A 117 -5.30 9.20 11.99
N ASP A 118 -5.94 9.56 10.90
CA ASP A 118 -6.98 10.59 10.82
C ASP A 118 -8.39 10.07 11.13
N GLY A 119 -8.55 8.75 11.40
CA GLY A 119 -9.84 8.11 11.67
C GLY A 119 -10.49 7.49 10.44
N GLY A 120 -9.86 7.57 9.27
CA GLY A 120 -10.28 6.85 8.08
C GLY A 120 -9.98 5.35 8.18
N PHE A 121 -10.48 4.58 7.23
CA PHE A 121 -10.33 3.13 7.21
C PHE A 121 -10.21 2.59 5.79
N SER A 122 -9.30 1.65 5.58
CA SER A 122 -9.13 0.99 4.28
C SER A 122 -9.28 -0.51 4.41
N VAL A 123 -9.97 -1.11 3.44
CA VAL A 123 -10.19 -2.56 3.35
C VAL A 123 -9.80 -3.02 1.96
N TRP A 124 -8.97 -4.05 1.90
CA TRP A 124 -8.69 -4.78 0.68
C TRP A 124 -9.09 -6.24 0.86
N ASP A 125 -10.05 -6.71 0.07
CA ASP A 125 -10.48 -8.11 0.05
C ASP A 125 -10.43 -8.64 -1.40
N PRO A 126 -9.39 -9.40 -1.77
CA PRO A 126 -9.24 -9.92 -3.12
C PRO A 126 -10.24 -11.03 -3.46
N HIS A 127 -10.87 -11.64 -2.47
CA HIS A 127 -11.90 -12.66 -2.69
C HIS A 127 -13.29 -12.07 -2.90
N ARG A 128 -13.47 -10.79 -2.58
CA ARG A 128 -14.73 -10.11 -2.79
C ARG A 128 -14.87 -9.73 -4.25
N ASN A 129 -15.54 -10.58 -5.01
CA ASN A 129 -15.90 -10.33 -6.39
C ASN A 129 -17.28 -9.70 -6.42
N TYR A 130 -17.40 -8.58 -7.12
CA TYR A 130 -18.68 -7.94 -7.35
C TYR A 130 -19.18 -8.28 -8.74
N TRP A 131 -20.45 -8.65 -8.82
CA TRP A 131 -21.14 -8.82 -10.07
C TRP A 131 -21.87 -7.54 -10.43
N LYS A 132 -21.56 -6.99 -11.58
CA LYS A 132 -22.23 -5.81 -12.11
C LYS A 132 -22.93 -6.17 -13.41
N LYS A 133 -24.20 -5.83 -13.51
CA LYS A 133 -24.93 -5.99 -14.74
C LYS A 133 -24.50 -4.93 -15.75
N ARG A 134 -24.00 -5.37 -16.89
CA ARG A 134 -23.82 -4.53 -18.09
C ARG A 134 -24.75 -5.05 -19.18
N GLY A 135 -25.91 -4.39 -19.33
CA GLY A 135 -27.00 -4.90 -20.15
C GLY A 135 -27.57 -6.21 -19.59
N ASN A 136 -27.61 -7.28 -20.38
CA ASN A 136 -28.10 -8.60 -19.99
C ASN A 136 -26.99 -9.55 -19.52
N VAL A 137 -25.75 -9.08 -19.34
CA VAL A 137 -24.60 -9.90 -18.99
C VAL A 137 -24.09 -9.51 -17.59
N ASP A 138 -23.94 -10.52 -16.75
CA ASP A 138 -23.28 -10.35 -15.44
C ASP A 138 -21.78 -10.29 -15.66
N VAL A 139 -21.16 -9.14 -15.38
CA VAL A 139 -19.72 -8.91 -15.47
C VAL A 139 -19.13 -8.87 -14.07
N GLN A 140 -18.12 -9.70 -13.83
CA GLN A 140 -17.37 -9.68 -12.59
C GLN A 140 -16.43 -8.49 -12.58
N GLU A 141 -16.65 -7.52 -11.69
CA GLU A 141 -15.79 -6.36 -11.52
C GLU A 141 -14.98 -6.53 -10.23
N ARG A 142 -13.65 -6.51 -10.35
CA ARG A 142 -12.77 -6.44 -9.19
C ARG A 142 -12.68 -5.00 -8.74
N LEU A 143 -13.23 -4.71 -7.59
CA LEU A 143 -13.00 -3.42 -6.95
C LEU A 143 -11.57 -3.34 -6.42
N PRO A 144 -10.90 -2.19 -6.54
CA PRO A 144 -9.53 -1.99 -6.08
C PRO A 144 -9.38 -1.93 -4.56
N GLY A 145 -10.44 -2.15 -3.81
CA GLY A 145 -10.54 -2.00 -2.36
C GLY A 145 -11.46 -0.85 -1.98
N TYR A 146 -11.75 -0.73 -0.71
CA TYR A 146 -12.52 0.35 -0.14
C TYR A 146 -11.66 1.20 0.75
N VAL A 147 -11.75 2.52 0.58
CA VAL A 147 -11.09 3.51 1.43
C VAL A 147 -12.12 4.51 1.87
N PHE A 148 -12.37 4.54 3.17
CA PHE A 148 -13.34 5.42 3.81
C PHE A 148 -12.60 6.59 4.45
N SER A 149 -13.00 7.81 4.15
CA SER A 149 -12.53 8.99 4.86
C SER A 149 -13.09 9.01 6.29
N PRO A 150 -12.55 9.83 7.21
CA PRO A 150 -13.13 10.01 8.53
C PRO A 150 -14.63 10.35 8.47
N LYS A 151 -15.02 11.17 7.52
CA LYS A 151 -16.42 11.53 7.30
C LYS A 151 -17.29 10.34 6.94
N ASP A 152 -16.81 9.47 6.05
CA ASP A 152 -17.55 8.26 5.63
C ASP A 152 -17.73 7.26 6.78
N VAL A 153 -16.85 7.30 7.80
CA VAL A 153 -16.88 6.38 8.95
C VAL A 153 -17.80 6.91 10.06
N TRP A 154 -17.88 8.23 10.26
CA TRP A 154 -18.50 8.84 11.44
C TRP A 154 -19.83 9.56 11.16
N ASP A 155 -20.19 9.78 9.91
CA ASP A 155 -21.49 10.31 9.47
C ASP A 155 -22.48 9.19 9.10
#